data_0756277431c75154951bb66038256914
#
_entry.id   0756277431c75154951bb66038256914
#
_cell.length_a   1.000
_cell.length_b   1.000
_cell.length_c   1.000
_cell.angle_alpha   90.00
_cell.angle_beta   90.00
_cell.angle_gamma   90.00
#
_symmetry.space_group_name_H-M   'P 1'
#
loop_
_entity.id
_entity.type
_entity.pdbx_description
1 polymer ?
#
loop_
_entity_poly.entity_id
_entity_poly.type
_entity_poly.pdbx_seq_one_letter_code
_entity_poly.pdbx_strand_id
1 'polypeptide(L)'
;MSVSEKTSVAIVGAGPAGLFAAENLLARGFAVSLYDLRPSPGSKFLVAGASGGLNITNALPSAEFVERYGAERDRFARYLSDFSPNDLVAWLSSFGVATKRGSGGKIFPDGESPAGLLSRWVDRLRVHPDFSFYPGHRLVGITADRTLTFETDSGSLVVKPDAAILALGGASWPATGSDGSWREILSPLGVEISPFEPANCGFESDWDEPLKARLDHV
;
A
#
# COMPACT_ATOMS: atom_id res chain seq x y z
N MET A 1 33.68 3.30 20.63
CA MET A 1 33.14 2.65 19.43
C MET A 1 32.23 3.67 18.76
N SER A 2 32.59 4.16 17.58
CA SER A 2 31.68 5.05 16.79
C SER A 2 30.46 4.23 16.41
N VAL A 3 29.28 4.62 16.89
CA VAL A 3 28.02 4.07 16.39
C VAL A 3 27.93 4.56 14.95
N SER A 4 28.07 3.66 13.98
CA SER A 4 27.83 3.97 12.58
C SER A 4 26.38 4.49 12.48
N GLU A 5 26.22 5.72 12.03
CA GLU A 5 24.91 6.32 11.81
C GLU A 5 24.19 5.48 10.76
N LYS A 6 22.97 5.01 11.10
CA LYS A 6 22.19 4.17 10.18
C LYS A 6 21.71 5.02 9.02
N THR A 7 21.73 4.46 7.82
CA THR A 7 21.12 5.08 6.63
C THR A 7 19.62 5.35 6.91
N SER A 8 19.22 6.60 6.75
CA SER A 8 17.87 7.08 7.00
C SER A 8 17.01 6.98 5.73
N VAL A 9 15.84 6.40 5.84
CA VAL A 9 14.88 6.28 4.72
C VAL A 9 13.56 6.92 5.11
N ALA A 10 13.13 7.90 4.33
CA ALA A 10 11.78 8.45 4.44
C ALA A 10 10.84 7.68 3.49
N ILE A 11 9.73 7.20 4.02
CA ILE A 11 8.65 6.61 3.22
C ILE A 11 7.46 7.56 3.29
N VAL A 12 6.89 7.90 2.15
CA VAL A 12 5.71 8.77 2.06
C VAL A 12 4.51 7.95 1.59
N GLY A 13 3.51 7.84 2.46
CA GLY A 13 2.32 7.02 2.28
C GLY A 13 2.34 5.77 3.14
N ALA A 14 1.48 5.72 4.16
CA ALA A 14 1.32 4.59 5.09
C ALA A 14 0.23 3.59 4.64
N GLY A 15 0.06 3.42 3.33
CA GLY A 15 -0.72 2.33 2.75
C GLY A 15 0.04 0.99 2.81
N PRO A 16 -0.54 -0.12 2.28
CA PRO A 16 0.11 -1.43 2.28
C PRO A 16 1.53 -1.42 1.70
N ALA A 17 1.75 -0.68 0.61
CA ALA A 17 3.08 -0.58 -0.01
C ALA A 17 4.10 0.08 0.92
N GLY A 18 3.74 1.19 1.58
CA GLY A 18 4.63 1.89 2.51
C GLY A 18 4.90 1.09 3.77
N LEU A 19 3.89 0.44 4.34
CA LEU A 19 4.05 -0.43 5.51
C LEU A 19 4.95 -1.63 5.20
N PHE A 20 4.78 -2.26 4.04
CA PHE A 20 5.61 -3.39 3.63
C PHE A 20 7.05 -2.97 3.33
N ALA A 21 7.25 -1.80 2.71
CA ALA A 21 8.58 -1.22 2.52
C ALA A 21 9.27 -0.94 3.85
N ALA A 22 8.54 -0.36 4.83
CA ALA A 22 9.05 -0.09 6.17
C ALA A 22 9.54 -1.37 6.85
N GLU A 23 8.72 -2.42 6.86
CA GLU A 23 9.08 -3.72 7.48
C GLU A 23 10.36 -4.30 6.86
N ASN A 24 10.44 -4.29 5.52
CA ASN A 24 11.60 -4.82 4.80
C ASN A 24 12.88 -4.01 5.03
N LEU A 25 12.78 -2.70 5.14
CA LEU A 25 13.95 -1.82 5.40
C LEU A 25 14.44 -1.98 6.83
N LEU A 26 13.52 -2.03 7.80
CA LEU A 26 13.87 -2.27 9.21
C LEU A 26 14.58 -3.60 9.39
N ALA A 27 14.11 -4.66 8.75
CA ALA A 27 14.75 -5.98 8.76
C ALA A 27 16.18 -5.97 8.16
N ARG A 28 16.49 -4.96 7.33
CA ARG A 28 17.82 -4.74 6.73
C ARG A 28 18.68 -3.74 7.50
N GLY A 29 18.20 -3.23 8.65
CA GLY A 29 18.96 -2.35 9.53
C GLY A 29 18.92 -0.86 9.17
N PHE A 30 18.01 -0.43 8.30
CA PHE A 30 17.79 1.00 8.02
C PHE A 30 16.98 1.68 9.13
N ALA A 31 17.18 2.98 9.29
CA ALA A 31 16.28 3.82 10.09
C ALA A 31 15.15 4.33 9.20
N VAL A 32 13.90 4.11 9.61
CA VAL A 32 12.71 4.38 8.79
C VAL A 32 11.81 5.42 9.42
N SER A 33 11.54 6.50 8.67
CA SER A 33 10.54 7.51 8.98
C SER A 33 9.38 7.38 7.99
N LEU A 34 8.21 6.97 8.48
CA LEU A 34 7.00 6.80 7.67
C LEU A 34 6.08 8.01 7.85
N TYR A 35 5.80 8.71 6.78
CA TYR A 35 4.96 9.92 6.74
C TYR A 35 3.63 9.63 6.05
N ASP A 36 2.53 10.13 6.59
CA ASP A 36 1.22 10.03 5.95
C ASP A 36 0.37 11.28 6.25
N LEU A 37 -0.45 11.67 5.29
CA LEU A 37 -1.44 12.71 5.46
C LEU A 37 -2.49 12.34 6.52
N ARG A 38 -2.85 11.07 6.60
CA ARG A 38 -3.91 10.58 7.49
C ARG A 38 -3.39 10.38 8.91
N PRO A 39 -4.26 10.51 9.92
CA PRO A 39 -3.90 10.29 11.32
C PRO A 39 -3.54 8.84 11.63
N SER A 40 -4.01 7.90 10.79
CA SER A 40 -3.78 6.46 10.97
C SER A 40 -3.34 5.81 9.67
N PRO A 41 -2.42 4.82 9.72
CA PRO A 41 -2.00 4.10 8.54
C PRO A 41 -3.11 3.20 7.99
N GLY A 42 -3.02 2.82 6.71
CA GLY A 42 -3.85 1.79 6.11
C GLY A 42 -5.30 2.17 5.81
N SER A 43 -5.65 3.45 5.73
CA SER A 43 -7.05 3.89 5.49
C SER A 43 -7.71 3.19 4.31
N LYS A 44 -7.03 3.09 3.17
CA LYS A 44 -7.56 2.39 1.98
C LYS A 44 -7.67 0.88 2.19
N PHE A 45 -6.76 0.29 2.94
CA PHE A 45 -6.79 -1.13 3.30
C PHE A 45 -8.05 -1.48 4.12
N LEU A 46 -8.41 -0.64 5.09
CA LEU A 46 -9.59 -0.81 5.91
C LEU A 46 -10.89 -0.70 5.09
N VAL A 47 -10.99 0.31 4.24
CA VAL A 47 -12.18 0.52 3.41
C VAL A 47 -12.35 -0.61 2.40
N ALA A 48 -11.28 -1.03 1.74
CA ALA A 48 -11.32 -2.16 0.81
C ALA A 48 -11.74 -3.48 1.49
N GLY A 49 -11.29 -3.70 2.72
CA GLY A 49 -11.64 -4.88 3.51
C GLY A 49 -13.09 -4.91 4.00
N ALA A 50 -13.71 -3.74 4.18
CA ALA A 50 -15.10 -3.64 4.62
C ALA A 50 -16.14 -3.98 3.54
N SER A 51 -15.77 -3.87 2.26
CA SER A 51 -16.69 -3.99 1.11
C SER A 51 -16.89 -5.41 0.57
N GLY A 52 -16.48 -6.46 1.27
CA GLY A 52 -16.65 -7.84 0.78
C GLY A 52 -15.53 -8.80 1.15
N GLY A 53 -14.76 -8.44 2.14
CA GLY A 53 -13.63 -9.22 2.65
C GLY A 53 -12.30 -8.83 1.99
N LEU A 54 -11.24 -9.02 2.76
CA LEU A 54 -9.88 -8.69 2.37
C LEU A 54 -9.29 -9.82 1.51
N ASN A 55 -9.48 -9.75 0.19
CA ASN A 55 -8.78 -10.64 -0.72
C ASN A 55 -7.28 -10.28 -0.77
N ILE A 56 -6.43 -11.16 -0.24
CA ILE A 56 -5.00 -10.91 -0.15
C ILE A 56 -4.27 -11.29 -1.44
N THR A 57 -4.58 -12.46 -1.98
CA THR A 57 -3.94 -13.00 -3.19
C THR A 57 -4.80 -14.09 -3.82
N ASN A 58 -4.22 -14.85 -4.75
CA ASN A 58 -4.87 -15.99 -5.40
C ASN A 58 -3.96 -17.22 -5.34
N ALA A 59 -4.57 -18.40 -5.22
CA ALA A 59 -3.91 -19.69 -5.16
C ALA A 59 -3.61 -20.29 -6.56
N LEU A 60 -3.61 -19.48 -7.61
CA LEU A 60 -3.20 -19.94 -8.93
C LEU A 60 -1.72 -20.34 -8.92
N PRO A 61 -1.34 -21.35 -9.71
CA PRO A 61 0.07 -21.62 -9.98
C PRO A 61 0.77 -20.34 -10.50
N SER A 62 2.02 -20.11 -10.13
CA SER A 62 2.75 -18.88 -10.47
C SER A 62 2.76 -18.59 -11.98
N ALA A 63 2.88 -19.64 -12.82
CA ALA A 63 2.85 -19.50 -14.27
C ALA A 63 1.50 -18.96 -14.79
N GLU A 64 0.38 -19.38 -14.18
CA GLU A 64 -0.95 -18.89 -14.53
C GLU A 64 -1.21 -17.51 -13.91
N PHE A 65 -0.64 -17.25 -12.73
CA PHE A 65 -0.85 -16.00 -12.04
C PHE A 65 -0.20 -14.82 -12.79
N VAL A 66 0.99 -14.99 -13.33
CA VAL A 66 1.67 -13.95 -14.12
C VAL A 66 0.95 -13.61 -15.42
N GLU A 67 0.23 -14.57 -16.04
CA GLU A 67 -0.56 -14.31 -17.25
C GLU A 67 -1.70 -13.30 -17.02
N ARG A 68 -2.14 -13.11 -15.78
CA ARG A 68 -3.17 -12.12 -15.43
C ARG A 68 -2.71 -10.67 -15.59
N TYR A 69 -1.41 -10.45 -15.72
CA TYR A 69 -0.82 -9.12 -15.87
C TYR A 69 -0.67 -8.67 -17.33
N GLY A 70 -1.07 -9.49 -18.31
CA GLY A 70 -1.12 -9.15 -19.73
C GLY A 70 0.23 -8.60 -20.23
N ALA A 71 0.25 -7.36 -20.73
CA ALA A 71 1.46 -6.73 -21.27
C ALA A 71 2.59 -6.57 -20.21
N GLU A 72 2.26 -6.53 -18.93
CA GLU A 72 3.22 -6.39 -17.83
C GLU A 72 3.73 -7.75 -17.28
N ARG A 73 3.35 -8.86 -17.93
CA ARG A 73 3.67 -10.22 -17.52
C ARG A 73 5.12 -10.42 -17.12
N ASP A 74 6.06 -10.00 -17.96
CA ASP A 74 7.49 -10.25 -17.74
C ASP A 74 8.05 -9.42 -16.58
N ARG A 75 7.49 -8.23 -16.35
CA ARG A 75 7.81 -7.40 -15.19
C ARG A 75 7.30 -8.05 -13.91
N PHE A 76 6.05 -8.49 -13.90
CA PHE A 76 5.45 -9.13 -12.74
C PHE A 76 6.03 -10.53 -12.46
N ALA A 77 6.45 -11.28 -13.49
CA ALA A 77 7.17 -12.53 -13.29
C ALA A 77 8.44 -12.33 -12.42
N ARG A 78 9.19 -11.25 -12.65
CA ARG A 78 10.36 -10.90 -11.83
C ARG A 78 9.96 -10.54 -10.39
N TYR A 79 8.95 -9.69 -10.20
CA TYR A 79 8.50 -9.33 -8.85
C TYR A 79 7.96 -10.52 -8.08
N LEU A 80 7.22 -11.42 -8.73
CA LEU A 80 6.67 -12.61 -8.11
C LEU A 80 7.69 -13.72 -7.89
N SER A 81 8.86 -13.67 -8.55
CA SER A 81 9.99 -14.54 -8.20
C SER A 81 10.66 -14.14 -6.89
N ASP A 82 10.63 -12.84 -6.55
CA ASP A 82 11.20 -12.31 -5.31
C ASP A 82 10.22 -12.38 -4.14
N PHE A 83 8.93 -12.24 -4.41
CA PHE A 83 7.86 -12.31 -3.40
C PHE A 83 6.59 -12.88 -4.02
N SER A 84 6.39 -14.17 -3.86
CA SER A 84 5.28 -14.93 -4.45
C SER A 84 3.99 -14.84 -3.63
N PRO A 85 2.84 -15.28 -4.18
CA PRO A 85 1.60 -15.47 -3.41
C PRO A 85 1.78 -16.37 -2.17
N ASN A 86 2.65 -17.37 -2.24
CA ASN A 86 2.93 -18.26 -1.11
C ASN A 86 3.75 -17.53 -0.02
N ASP A 87 4.68 -16.65 -0.42
CA ASP A 87 5.43 -15.84 0.53
C ASP A 87 4.51 -14.86 1.27
N LEU A 88 3.51 -14.30 0.57
CA LEU A 88 2.49 -13.47 1.21
C LEU A 88 1.64 -14.26 2.21
N VAL A 89 1.28 -15.50 1.91
CA VAL A 89 0.58 -16.40 2.86
C VAL A 89 1.48 -16.70 4.07
N ALA A 90 2.75 -17.00 3.84
CA ALA A 90 3.71 -17.25 4.91
C ALA A 90 3.92 -15.99 5.78
N TRP A 91 3.96 -14.81 5.17
CA TRP A 91 4.02 -13.54 5.86
C TRP A 91 2.80 -13.32 6.78
N LEU A 92 1.56 -13.60 6.30
CA LEU A 92 0.36 -13.58 7.15
C LEU A 92 0.46 -14.56 8.33
N SER A 93 0.95 -15.76 8.07
CA SER A 93 1.16 -16.77 9.11
C SER A 93 2.14 -16.30 10.18
N SER A 94 3.11 -15.45 9.86
CA SER A 94 4.04 -14.85 10.81
C SER A 94 3.38 -13.90 11.82
N PHE A 95 2.15 -13.45 11.56
CA PHE A 95 1.29 -12.72 12.49
C PHE A 95 0.33 -13.63 13.28
N GLY A 96 0.40 -14.95 13.07
CA GLY A 96 -0.58 -15.89 13.60
C GLY A 96 -1.93 -15.85 12.87
N VAL A 97 -1.96 -15.31 11.65
CA VAL A 97 -3.17 -15.21 10.82
C VAL A 97 -3.21 -16.38 9.84
N ALA A 98 -4.19 -17.26 10.03
CA ALA A 98 -4.48 -18.33 9.08
C ALA A 98 -5.13 -17.75 7.80
N THR A 99 -5.07 -18.49 6.71
CA THR A 99 -5.72 -18.11 5.47
C THR A 99 -6.69 -19.20 5.01
N LYS A 100 -7.74 -18.79 4.30
CA LYS A 100 -8.68 -19.70 3.63
C LYS A 100 -8.82 -19.37 2.15
N ARG A 101 -9.11 -20.40 1.38
CA ARG A 101 -9.39 -20.30 -0.05
C ARG A 101 -10.89 -20.10 -0.26
N GLY A 102 -11.23 -19.01 -0.96
CA GLY A 102 -12.58 -18.74 -1.43
C GLY A 102 -12.80 -19.15 -2.89
N SER A 103 -13.92 -18.73 -3.44
CA SER A 103 -14.27 -18.96 -4.83
C SER A 103 -13.27 -18.33 -5.79
N GLY A 104 -13.05 -18.97 -6.95
CA GLY A 104 -12.09 -18.48 -7.95
C GLY A 104 -10.63 -18.50 -7.49
N GLY A 105 -10.30 -19.26 -6.45
CA GLY A 105 -8.94 -19.37 -5.93
C GLY A 105 -8.48 -18.20 -5.07
N LYS A 106 -9.34 -17.24 -4.76
CA LYS A 106 -9.01 -16.10 -3.90
C LYS A 106 -8.59 -16.55 -2.50
N ILE A 107 -7.59 -15.91 -1.93
CA ILE A 107 -7.09 -16.16 -0.58
C ILE A 107 -7.51 -15.03 0.34
N PHE A 108 -8.08 -15.37 1.49
CA PHE A 108 -8.54 -14.44 2.51
C PHE A 108 -7.92 -14.80 3.87
N PRO A 109 -7.70 -13.82 4.76
CA PRO A 109 -7.47 -14.12 6.18
C PRO A 109 -8.64 -14.92 6.74
N ASP A 110 -8.35 -15.92 7.56
CA ASP A 110 -9.37 -16.74 8.21
C ASP A 110 -9.49 -16.34 9.69
N GLY A 111 -10.70 -15.98 10.09
CA GLY A 111 -10.99 -15.55 11.46
C GLY A 111 -10.38 -14.19 11.86
N GLU A 112 -9.72 -13.47 10.94
CA GLU A 112 -9.12 -12.16 11.23
C GLU A 112 -9.78 -11.06 10.41
N SER A 113 -10.07 -9.94 11.06
CA SER A 113 -10.61 -8.75 10.41
C SER A 113 -9.50 -7.93 9.72
N PRO A 114 -9.83 -7.13 8.69
CA PRO A 114 -8.87 -6.19 8.11
C PRO A 114 -8.25 -5.25 9.15
N ALA A 115 -9.05 -4.78 10.10
CA ALA A 115 -8.57 -3.91 11.18
C ALA A 115 -7.63 -4.64 12.15
N GLY A 116 -7.95 -5.88 12.51
CA GLY A 116 -7.10 -6.69 13.38
C GLY A 116 -5.75 -7.01 12.73
N LEU A 117 -5.75 -7.41 11.46
CA LEU A 117 -4.51 -7.64 10.71
C LEU A 117 -3.67 -6.37 10.61
N LEU A 118 -4.28 -5.23 10.28
CA LEU A 118 -3.57 -3.95 10.21
C LEU A 118 -2.98 -3.54 11.56
N SER A 119 -3.73 -3.72 12.66
CA SER A 119 -3.23 -3.42 14.00
C SER A 119 -1.98 -4.23 14.32
N ARG A 120 -2.01 -5.55 14.13
CA ARG A 120 -0.85 -6.43 14.35
C ARG A 120 0.37 -6.00 13.54
N TRP A 121 0.14 -5.61 12.28
CA TRP A 121 1.20 -5.14 11.40
C TRP A 121 1.83 -3.84 11.89
N VAL A 122 1.00 -2.85 12.19
CA VAL A 122 1.45 -1.55 12.71
C VAL A 122 2.15 -1.70 14.07
N ASP A 123 1.63 -2.54 14.96
CA ASP A 123 2.24 -2.80 16.27
C ASP A 123 3.62 -3.46 16.13
N ARG A 124 3.79 -4.38 15.15
CA ARG A 124 5.11 -4.96 14.83
C ARG A 124 6.11 -3.88 14.41
N LEU A 125 5.70 -2.91 13.60
CA LEU A 125 6.57 -1.81 13.19
C LEU A 125 6.90 -0.88 14.37
N ARG A 126 5.92 -0.52 15.18
CA ARG A 126 6.06 0.44 16.28
C ARG A 126 7.01 0.00 17.39
N VAL A 127 7.17 -1.29 17.62
CA VAL A 127 8.12 -1.80 18.61
C VAL A 127 9.58 -1.76 18.12
N HIS A 128 9.81 -1.49 16.83
CA HIS A 128 11.17 -1.42 16.30
C HIS A 128 11.81 -0.08 16.65
N PRO A 129 13.02 -0.07 17.27
CA PRO A 129 13.66 1.16 17.77
C PRO A 129 14.01 2.18 16.68
N ASP A 130 14.19 1.72 15.45
CA ASP A 130 14.54 2.55 14.30
C ASP A 130 13.33 2.95 13.44
N PHE A 131 12.12 2.75 13.94
CA PHE A 131 10.88 3.12 13.25
C PHE A 131 10.22 4.34 13.88
N SER A 132 9.82 5.29 13.04
CA SER A 132 9.01 6.43 13.45
C SER A 132 7.86 6.64 12.48
N PHE A 133 6.67 6.91 13.00
CA PHE A 133 5.48 7.24 12.21
C PHE A 133 5.06 8.68 12.45
N TYR A 134 4.87 9.42 11.38
CA TYR A 134 4.53 10.84 11.33
C TYR A 134 3.18 11.04 10.63
N PRO A 135 2.06 11.03 11.36
CA PRO A 135 0.74 11.34 10.80
C PRO A 135 0.57 12.84 10.53
N GLY A 136 -0.42 13.20 9.71
CA GLY A 136 -0.76 14.59 9.42
C GLY A 136 0.30 15.31 8.57
N HIS A 137 1.12 14.57 7.81
CA HIS A 137 2.17 15.11 6.96
C HIS A 137 1.78 14.98 5.48
N ARG A 138 1.35 16.07 4.89
CA ARG A 138 1.04 16.15 3.45
C ARG A 138 2.31 16.48 2.68
N LEU A 139 2.77 15.59 1.81
CA LEU A 139 3.87 15.91 0.89
C LEU A 139 3.39 16.99 -0.11
N VAL A 140 4.13 18.09 -0.18
CA VAL A 140 3.85 19.22 -1.09
C VAL A 140 5.03 19.52 -2.02
N GLY A 141 6.19 18.94 -1.78
CA GLY A 141 7.35 19.12 -2.64
C GLY A 141 8.42 18.08 -2.43
N ILE A 142 9.17 17.84 -3.48
CA ILE A 142 10.41 17.04 -3.48
C ILE A 142 11.39 17.65 -4.46
N THR A 143 12.66 17.66 -4.11
CA THR A 143 13.74 18.14 -4.97
C THR A 143 14.61 16.99 -5.44
N ALA A 144 15.43 17.23 -6.48
CA ALA A 144 16.32 16.23 -7.05
C ALA A 144 17.37 15.69 -6.04
N ASP A 145 17.71 16.47 -5.01
CA ASP A 145 18.59 16.06 -3.92
C ASP A 145 17.86 15.35 -2.77
N ARG A 146 16.62 14.93 -3.00
CA ARG A 146 15.74 14.17 -2.08
C ARG A 146 15.24 14.97 -0.87
N THR A 147 15.31 16.29 -0.91
CA THR A 147 14.66 17.10 0.11
C THR A 147 13.15 17.03 -0.06
N LEU A 148 12.46 16.59 0.99
CA LEU A 148 11.01 16.47 1.05
C LEU A 148 10.44 17.65 1.83
N THR A 149 9.38 18.27 1.32
CA THR A 149 8.65 19.33 1.99
C THR A 149 7.23 18.83 2.31
N PHE A 150 6.86 18.94 3.58
CA PHE A 150 5.54 18.58 4.07
C PHE A 150 4.80 19.80 4.60
N GLU A 151 3.50 19.85 4.38
CA GLU A 151 2.56 20.65 5.17
C GLU A 151 2.04 19.83 6.35
N THR A 152 2.01 20.47 7.51
CA THR A 152 1.49 19.92 8.76
C THR A 152 0.60 20.95 9.45
N ASP A 153 -0.16 20.55 10.47
CA ASP A 153 -0.96 21.48 11.29
C ASP A 153 -0.09 22.56 11.98
N SER A 154 1.20 22.29 12.18
CA SER A 154 2.16 23.22 12.80
C SER A 154 2.91 24.10 11.79
N GLY A 155 2.65 23.94 10.49
CA GLY A 155 3.32 24.65 9.41
C GLY A 155 4.13 23.73 8.49
N SER A 156 5.10 24.31 7.77
CA SER A 156 5.93 23.57 6.83
C SER A 156 7.09 22.86 7.54
N LEU A 157 7.31 21.58 7.18
CA LEU A 157 8.44 20.78 7.62
C LEU A 157 9.29 20.37 6.41
N VAL A 158 10.59 20.55 6.53
CA VAL A 158 11.56 20.13 5.49
C VAL A 158 12.45 19.03 6.07
N VAL A 159 12.55 17.90 5.37
CA VAL A 159 13.40 16.76 5.75
C VAL A 159 14.27 16.32 4.59
N LYS A 160 15.49 15.90 4.89
CA LYS A 160 16.45 15.40 3.89
C LYS A 160 16.96 14.03 4.31
N PRO A 161 16.29 12.94 3.90
CA PRO A 161 16.75 11.58 4.17
C PRO A 161 17.89 11.18 3.21
N ASP A 162 18.60 10.10 3.54
CA ASP A 162 19.56 9.48 2.63
C ASP A 162 18.87 8.83 1.43
N ALA A 163 17.65 8.33 1.62
CA ALA A 163 16.80 7.82 0.55
C ALA A 163 15.31 8.11 0.83
N ALA A 164 14.52 8.20 -0.24
CA ALA A 164 13.07 8.37 -0.15
C ALA A 164 12.33 7.31 -0.96
N ILE A 165 11.25 6.78 -0.40
CA ILE A 165 10.29 5.89 -1.08
C ILE A 165 8.95 6.60 -1.13
N LEU A 166 8.40 6.74 -2.33
CA LEU A 166 7.09 7.33 -2.56
C LEU A 166 6.06 6.21 -2.75
N ALA A 167 5.24 5.97 -1.73
CA ALA A 167 4.18 4.96 -1.70
C ALA A 167 2.78 5.62 -1.72
N LEU A 168 2.63 6.63 -2.58
CA LEU A 168 1.53 7.60 -2.59
C LEU A 168 0.20 7.05 -3.14
N GLY A 169 0.20 5.79 -3.60
CA GLY A 169 -0.99 5.15 -4.16
C GLY A 169 -1.33 5.64 -5.57
N GLY A 170 -2.52 5.28 -6.02
CA GLY A 170 -3.08 5.73 -7.31
C GLY A 170 -4.07 6.88 -7.15
N ALA A 171 -5.07 6.94 -8.04
CA ALA A 171 -6.13 7.96 -8.04
C ALA A 171 -7.54 7.37 -7.87
N SER A 172 -7.65 6.11 -7.47
CA SER A 172 -8.92 5.38 -7.48
C SER A 172 -9.84 5.67 -6.28
N TRP A 173 -9.36 6.35 -5.23
CA TRP A 173 -10.18 6.60 -4.04
C TRP A 173 -9.72 7.87 -3.28
N PRO A 174 -10.11 9.06 -3.78
CA PRO A 174 -9.68 10.33 -3.19
C PRO A 174 -10.03 10.49 -1.70
N ALA A 175 -11.20 9.97 -1.28
CA ALA A 175 -11.64 10.02 0.11
C ALA A 175 -10.68 9.31 1.10
N THR A 176 -9.82 8.40 0.62
CA THR A 176 -8.78 7.73 1.42
C THR A 176 -7.40 8.36 1.31
N GLY A 177 -7.28 9.50 0.63
CA GLY A 177 -6.01 10.20 0.38
C GLY A 177 -5.28 9.74 -0.90
N SER A 178 -5.91 8.86 -1.70
CA SER A 178 -5.34 8.35 -2.97
C SER A 178 -5.98 9.07 -4.15
N ASP A 179 -5.65 10.35 -4.33
CA ASP A 179 -6.23 11.28 -5.30
C ASP A 179 -5.37 11.50 -6.56
N GLY A 180 -4.14 11.00 -6.56
CA GLY A 180 -3.20 11.17 -7.68
C GLY A 180 -2.54 12.52 -7.77
N SER A 181 -2.74 13.43 -6.81
CA SER A 181 -2.17 14.80 -6.78
C SER A 181 -0.63 14.81 -6.79
N TRP A 182 0.01 13.74 -6.34
CA TRP A 182 1.46 13.59 -6.34
C TRP A 182 2.10 13.71 -7.74
N ARG A 183 1.32 13.57 -8.83
CA ARG A 183 1.81 13.77 -10.20
C ARG A 183 2.34 15.19 -10.40
N GLU A 184 1.64 16.17 -9.85
CA GLU A 184 2.03 17.59 -9.92
C GLU A 184 3.34 17.85 -9.17
N ILE A 185 3.62 17.07 -8.12
CA ILE A 185 4.86 17.17 -7.32
C ILE A 185 6.06 16.57 -8.09
N LEU A 186 5.85 15.49 -8.84
CA LEU A 186 6.92 14.78 -9.54
C LEU A 186 7.19 15.28 -10.96
N SER A 187 6.18 15.86 -11.62
CA SER A 187 6.30 16.35 -13.00
C SER A 187 7.43 17.38 -13.18
N PRO A 188 7.65 18.36 -12.26
CA PRO A 188 8.75 19.32 -12.38
C PRO A 188 10.14 18.69 -12.31
N LEU A 189 10.26 17.47 -11.81
CA LEU A 189 11.52 16.72 -11.74
C LEU A 189 11.87 15.99 -13.05
N GLY A 190 11.05 16.13 -14.10
CA GLY A 190 11.24 15.42 -15.35
C GLY A 190 10.89 13.94 -15.29
N VAL A 191 10.14 13.51 -14.27
CA VAL A 191 9.64 12.13 -14.17
C VAL A 191 8.52 11.93 -15.19
N GLU A 192 8.70 10.97 -16.08
CA GLU A 192 7.64 10.55 -17.00
C GLU A 192 6.55 9.79 -16.24
N ILE A 193 5.32 10.29 -16.31
CA ILE A 193 4.18 9.73 -15.58
C ILE A 193 3.08 9.39 -16.57
N SER A 194 2.79 8.11 -16.72
CA SER A 194 1.65 7.64 -17.53
C SER A 194 0.32 8.17 -16.98
N PRO A 195 -0.66 8.47 -17.84
CA PRO A 195 -2.02 8.77 -17.40
C PRO A 195 -2.60 7.66 -16.53
N PHE A 196 -3.45 8.03 -15.59
CA PHE A 196 -4.23 7.02 -14.87
C PHE A 196 -5.32 6.48 -15.79
N GLU A 197 -5.42 5.16 -15.81
CA GLU A 197 -6.48 4.44 -16.51
C GLU A 197 -7.25 3.58 -15.52
N PRO A 198 -8.58 3.41 -15.69
CA PRO A 198 -9.37 2.57 -14.80
C PRO A 198 -8.99 1.10 -14.99
N ALA A 199 -8.53 0.45 -13.93
CA ALA A 199 -8.23 -0.99 -13.91
C ALA A 199 -9.48 -1.83 -13.65
N ASN A 200 -10.48 -1.26 -12.97
CA ASN A 200 -11.80 -1.84 -12.74
C ASN A 200 -12.86 -0.78 -13.03
N CYS A 201 -13.97 -1.19 -13.62
CA CYS A 201 -15.12 -0.31 -13.86
C CYS A 201 -16.40 -1.04 -13.48
N GLY A 202 -17.39 -0.28 -13.03
CA GLY A 202 -18.79 -0.69 -12.98
C GLY A 202 -19.46 -0.25 -14.29
N PHE A 203 -20.51 -0.96 -14.66
CA PHE A 203 -21.38 -0.57 -15.76
C PHE A 203 -22.74 -0.18 -15.16
N GLU A 204 -23.24 0.97 -15.55
CA GLU A 204 -24.64 1.34 -15.31
C GLU A 204 -25.50 0.71 -16.40
N SER A 205 -26.62 0.12 -16.01
CA SER A 205 -27.58 -0.47 -16.94
C SER A 205 -28.99 -0.18 -16.44
N ASP A 206 -29.87 0.13 -17.38
CA ASP A 206 -31.29 0.24 -17.09
C ASP A 206 -31.90 -1.15 -16.95
N TRP A 207 -31.81 -1.69 -15.74
CA TRP A 207 -32.46 -2.96 -15.39
C TRP A 207 -33.98 -2.77 -15.31
N ASP A 208 -34.72 -3.79 -15.73
CA ASP A 208 -36.16 -3.81 -15.50
C ASP A 208 -36.49 -3.92 -14.00
N GLU A 209 -37.67 -3.44 -13.60
CA GLU A 209 -38.04 -3.40 -12.19
C GLU A 209 -38.07 -4.77 -11.50
N PRO A 210 -38.48 -5.88 -12.16
CA PRO A 210 -38.39 -7.21 -11.56
C PRO A 210 -36.96 -7.63 -11.22
N LEU A 211 -35.95 -7.21 -12.01
CA LEU A 211 -34.54 -7.54 -11.78
C LEU A 211 -33.95 -6.66 -10.68
N LYS A 212 -34.26 -5.35 -10.67
CA LYS A 212 -33.88 -4.44 -9.58
C LYS A 212 -34.35 -4.97 -8.22
N ALA A 213 -35.63 -5.34 -8.11
CA ALA A 213 -36.24 -5.87 -6.87
C ALA A 213 -35.53 -7.17 -6.40
N ARG A 214 -34.92 -7.96 -7.29
CA ARG A 214 -34.19 -9.17 -6.93
C ARG A 214 -32.75 -8.87 -6.47
N LEU A 215 -32.16 -7.76 -6.91
CA LEU A 215 -30.78 -7.36 -6.60
C LEU A 215 -30.70 -6.50 -5.32
N ASP A 216 -31.77 -5.83 -4.91
CA ASP A 216 -31.82 -5.01 -3.69
C ASP A 216 -31.70 -5.84 -2.38
N HIS A 217 -31.59 -7.15 -2.49
CA HIS A 217 -31.47 -8.09 -1.36
C HIS A 217 -30.15 -8.91 -1.38
N VAL A 218 -29.14 -8.48 -2.17
CA VAL A 218 -27.83 -9.13 -2.25
C VAL A 218 -26.71 -8.19 -1.66
#